data_8ce009a253e3f77ad99b052c0b10a622
#
_entry.id   8ce009a253e3f77ad99b052c0b10a622
#
_cell.length_a   1.000
_cell.length_b   1.000
_cell.length_c   1.000
_cell.angle_alpha   90.00
_cell.angle_beta   90.00
_cell.angle_gamma   90.00
#
_symmetry.space_group_name_H-M   'P 1'
#
loop_
_entity.id
_entity.type
_entity.pdbx_description
1 polymer ?
#
loop_
_entity_poly.entity_id
_entity_poly.type
_entity_poly.pdbx_seq_one_letter_code
_entity_poly.pdbx_strand_id
1 'polypeptide(L)'
;MTFVEPPPEYLTRADGVRLAYRYLAGDGPTIVFLPGYMSDMQGGKAQAVAAWAKANGRAMLRLDYSGCGESDGAFEDGTLDIWRDDVLAVISHVEPIPIILVGSSMGGWLMLLVAEASPKQVAALVGIAAAPDFTDWGFTADEKTKIIADGKIQR
;
A
#
# COMPACT_ATOMS: atom_id res chain seq x y z
N MET A 1 -22.94 8.89 12.08
CA MET A 1 -22.68 9.48 10.74
C MET A 1 -21.95 8.46 9.90
N THR A 2 -22.52 8.10 8.79
CA THR A 2 -21.83 7.20 7.84
C THR A 2 -20.67 7.98 7.22
N PHE A 3 -19.47 7.40 7.23
CA PHE A 3 -18.32 7.98 6.54
C PHE A 3 -18.61 7.96 5.02
N VAL A 4 -18.76 9.14 4.43
CA VAL A 4 -18.89 9.26 2.97
C VAL A 4 -17.48 9.29 2.40
N GLU A 5 -17.15 8.29 1.62
CA GLU A 5 -15.86 8.15 0.94
C GLU A 5 -15.75 9.22 -0.15
N PRO A 6 -14.72 10.08 -0.14
CA PRO A 6 -14.49 11.00 -1.26
C PRO A 6 -14.09 10.22 -2.51
N PRO A 7 -14.34 10.76 -3.71
CA PRO A 7 -13.83 10.16 -4.94
C PRO A 7 -12.28 10.08 -4.90
N PRO A 8 -11.68 9.10 -5.59
CA PRO A 8 -10.22 9.01 -5.66
C PRO A 8 -9.65 10.16 -6.51
N GLU A 9 -8.45 10.57 -6.16
CA GLU A 9 -7.57 11.35 -7.00
C GLU A 9 -6.59 10.40 -7.71
N TYR A 10 -5.94 10.89 -8.76
CA TYR A 10 -5.03 10.08 -9.58
C TYR A 10 -3.70 10.77 -9.80
N LEU A 11 -2.61 10.02 -9.59
CA LEU A 11 -1.28 10.37 -10.07
C LEU A 11 -0.97 9.56 -11.33
N THR A 12 -0.62 10.23 -12.42
CA THR A 12 -0.19 9.56 -13.64
C THR A 12 1.33 9.42 -13.65
N ARG A 13 1.82 8.18 -13.71
CA ARG A 13 3.24 7.87 -13.85
C ARG A 13 3.74 8.22 -15.26
N ALA A 14 5.07 8.27 -15.43
CA ALA A 14 5.71 8.58 -16.73
C ALA A 14 5.33 7.60 -17.86
N ASP A 15 4.99 6.35 -17.51
CA ASP A 15 4.53 5.32 -18.44
C ASP A 15 3.02 5.38 -18.75
N GLY A 16 2.29 6.36 -18.19
CA GLY A 16 0.87 6.59 -18.40
C GLY A 16 -0.06 5.83 -17.44
N VAL A 17 0.47 4.98 -16.57
CA VAL A 17 -0.32 4.27 -15.55
C VAL A 17 -0.81 5.26 -14.49
N ARG A 18 -2.11 5.27 -14.22
CA ARG A 18 -2.72 6.10 -13.18
C ARG A 18 -2.82 5.32 -11.87
N LEU A 19 -2.32 5.93 -10.81
CA LEU A 19 -2.40 5.42 -9.44
C LEU A 19 -3.48 6.17 -8.69
N ALA A 20 -4.49 5.43 -8.21
CA ALA A 20 -5.58 5.98 -7.42
C ALA A 20 -5.15 6.17 -5.97
N TYR A 21 -5.50 7.30 -5.39
CA TYR A 21 -5.28 7.58 -3.97
C TYR A 21 -6.40 8.44 -3.38
N ARG A 22 -6.48 8.45 -2.06
CA ARG A 22 -7.35 9.34 -1.29
C ARG A 22 -6.54 9.99 -0.17
N TYR A 23 -6.54 11.30 -0.16
CA TYR A 23 -5.86 12.08 0.87
C TYR A 23 -6.88 12.78 1.77
N LEU A 24 -6.76 12.55 3.05
CA LEU A 24 -7.48 13.27 4.08
C LEU A 24 -6.51 14.25 4.75
N ALA A 25 -6.77 15.54 4.59
CA ALA A 25 -6.00 16.58 5.25
C ALA A 25 -6.26 16.55 6.77
N GLY A 26 -5.24 16.86 7.55
CA GLY A 26 -5.33 16.88 9.01
C GLY A 26 -3.97 17.14 9.64
N ASP A 27 -3.90 17.02 10.95
CA ASP A 27 -2.64 17.15 11.68
C ASP A 27 -1.73 15.94 11.43
N GLY A 28 -0.44 16.21 11.26
CA GLY A 28 0.55 15.17 10.98
C GLY A 28 1.23 14.59 12.22
N PRO A 29 2.05 13.53 12.07
CA PRO A 29 2.44 12.85 10.83
C PRO A 29 1.28 12.24 10.05
N THR A 30 1.42 12.16 8.72
CA THR A 30 0.42 11.55 7.85
C THR A 30 0.42 10.03 8.01
N ILE A 31 -0.73 9.46 8.26
CA ILE A 31 -0.90 8.00 8.27
C ILE A 31 -0.99 7.53 6.82
N VAL A 32 -0.10 6.63 6.40
CA VAL A 32 -0.12 6.02 5.07
C VAL A 32 -0.47 4.55 5.22
N PHE A 33 -1.64 4.15 4.70
CA PHE A 33 -2.11 2.77 4.80
C PHE A 33 -1.74 1.98 3.54
N LEU A 34 -1.08 0.84 3.73
CA LEU A 34 -0.64 -0.07 2.69
C LEU A 34 -1.45 -1.38 2.75
N PRO A 35 -2.33 -1.64 1.74
CA PRO A 35 -3.14 -2.84 1.69
C PRO A 35 -2.32 -4.12 1.54
N GLY A 36 -2.95 -5.26 1.88
CA GLY A 36 -2.40 -6.59 1.66
C GLY A 36 -2.61 -7.13 0.25
N TYR A 37 -2.17 -8.37 0.05
CA TYR A 37 -2.34 -9.11 -1.20
C TYR A 37 -3.81 -9.19 -1.62
N MET A 38 -4.10 -8.89 -2.88
CA MET A 38 -5.45 -8.85 -3.46
C MET A 38 -6.45 -7.99 -2.66
N SER A 39 -5.97 -6.97 -1.98
CA SER A 39 -6.78 -5.97 -1.26
C SER A 39 -6.56 -4.59 -1.86
N ASP A 40 -7.37 -3.64 -1.40
CA ASP A 40 -7.34 -2.26 -1.88
C ASP A 40 -7.57 -1.25 -0.75
N MET A 41 -7.50 0.04 -1.07
CA MET A 41 -7.66 1.14 -0.11
C MET A 41 -9.09 1.29 0.43
N GLN A 42 -10.07 0.56 -0.10
CA GLN A 42 -11.45 0.51 0.39
C GLN A 42 -11.72 -0.70 1.30
N GLY A 43 -10.71 -1.54 1.53
CA GLY A 43 -10.83 -2.66 2.46
C GLY A 43 -11.17 -2.23 3.88
N GLY A 44 -11.83 -3.11 4.64
CA GLY A 44 -12.37 -2.79 5.97
C GLY A 44 -11.36 -2.19 6.95
N LYS A 45 -10.10 -2.69 6.95
CA LYS A 45 -9.04 -2.13 7.81
C LYS A 45 -8.65 -0.71 7.38
N ALA A 46 -8.51 -0.47 6.08
CA ALA A 46 -8.18 0.85 5.55
C ALA A 46 -9.27 1.87 5.88
N GLN A 47 -10.54 1.49 5.70
CA GLN A 47 -11.69 2.33 6.06
C GLN A 47 -11.80 2.59 7.56
N ALA A 48 -11.54 1.59 8.41
CA ALA A 48 -11.57 1.77 9.86
C ALA A 48 -10.51 2.78 10.32
N VAL A 49 -9.29 2.69 9.78
CA VAL A 49 -8.22 3.67 10.08
C VAL A 49 -8.58 5.04 9.53
N ALA A 50 -9.19 5.13 8.35
CA ALA A 50 -9.63 6.41 7.77
C ALA A 50 -10.74 7.09 8.61
N ALA A 51 -11.71 6.32 9.07
CA ALA A 51 -12.75 6.83 9.95
C ALA A 51 -12.18 7.35 11.28
N TRP A 52 -11.23 6.60 11.86
CA TRP A 52 -10.54 7.04 13.07
C TRP A 52 -9.71 8.31 12.81
N ALA A 53 -8.94 8.38 11.72
CA ALA A 53 -8.15 9.54 11.37
C ALA A 53 -9.03 10.80 11.22
N LYS A 54 -10.15 10.67 10.52
CA LYS A 54 -11.13 11.76 10.37
C LYS A 54 -11.69 12.22 11.71
N ALA A 55 -12.10 11.28 12.56
CA ALA A 55 -12.67 11.60 13.88
C ALA A 55 -11.66 12.28 14.80
N ASN A 56 -10.35 12.05 14.59
CA ASN A 56 -9.27 12.61 15.41
C ASN A 56 -8.48 13.74 14.72
N GLY A 57 -8.97 14.26 13.60
CA GLY A 57 -8.33 15.35 12.86
C GLY A 57 -6.94 15.03 12.32
N ARG A 58 -6.64 13.73 12.04
CA ARG A 58 -5.34 13.26 11.58
C ARG A 58 -5.27 13.20 10.06
N ALA A 59 -4.13 13.61 9.49
CA ALA A 59 -3.87 13.44 8.07
C ALA A 59 -3.71 11.94 7.72
N MET A 60 -4.29 11.52 6.61
CA MET A 60 -4.19 10.14 6.13
C MET A 60 -4.14 10.06 4.61
N LEU A 61 -3.25 9.20 4.11
CA LEU A 61 -3.12 8.83 2.70
C LEU A 61 -3.44 7.34 2.55
N ARG A 62 -4.32 7.03 1.62
CA ARG A 62 -4.58 5.66 1.15
C ARG A 62 -4.35 5.61 -0.35
N LEU A 63 -3.85 4.51 -0.86
CA LEU A 63 -3.60 4.33 -2.29
C LEU A 63 -3.83 2.88 -2.70
N ASP A 64 -4.05 2.71 -3.99
CA ASP A 64 -4.04 1.42 -4.65
C ASP A 64 -2.75 1.28 -5.48
N TYR A 65 -2.07 0.15 -5.33
CA TYR A 65 -0.92 -0.17 -6.18
C TYR A 65 -1.36 -0.36 -7.63
N SER A 66 -0.45 -0.21 -8.59
CA SER A 66 -0.75 -0.54 -9.99
C SER A 66 -1.27 -1.98 -10.12
N GLY A 67 -2.34 -2.14 -10.89
CA GLY A 67 -3.04 -3.41 -11.04
C GLY A 67 -3.99 -3.78 -9.90
N CYS A 68 -4.19 -2.91 -8.91
CA CYS A 68 -5.06 -3.13 -7.75
C CYS A 68 -6.15 -2.04 -7.66
N GLY A 69 -7.31 -2.40 -7.12
CA GLY A 69 -8.40 -1.47 -6.83
C GLY A 69 -8.78 -0.56 -7.98
N GLU A 70 -8.71 0.75 -7.77
CA GLU A 70 -9.06 1.78 -8.75
C GLU A 70 -7.86 2.28 -9.58
N SER A 71 -6.66 1.74 -9.35
CA SER A 71 -5.47 2.03 -10.17
C SER A 71 -5.48 1.26 -11.49
N ASP A 72 -4.83 1.84 -12.51
CA ASP A 72 -4.64 1.19 -13.81
C ASP A 72 -3.62 0.04 -13.70
N GLY A 73 -3.56 -0.80 -14.74
CA GLY A 73 -2.64 -1.92 -14.85
C GLY A 73 -3.30 -3.27 -14.63
N ALA A 74 -2.51 -4.34 -14.75
CA ALA A 74 -2.92 -5.70 -14.47
C ALA A 74 -2.22 -6.21 -13.21
N PHE A 75 -2.97 -6.91 -12.35
CA PHE A 75 -2.44 -7.41 -11.07
C PHE A 75 -1.24 -8.36 -11.26
N GLU A 76 -1.29 -9.18 -12.29
CA GLU A 76 -0.27 -10.16 -12.64
C GLU A 76 1.08 -9.54 -13.06
N ASP A 77 1.09 -8.26 -13.45
CA ASP A 77 2.32 -7.53 -13.78
C ASP A 77 2.99 -6.92 -12.54
N GLY A 78 2.31 -6.98 -11.39
CA GLY A 78 2.77 -6.41 -10.14
C GLY A 78 3.93 -7.18 -9.52
N THR A 79 4.90 -6.44 -9.01
CA THR A 79 5.97 -6.94 -8.14
C THR A 79 6.09 -6.07 -6.91
N LEU A 80 6.74 -6.56 -5.86
CA LEU A 80 6.97 -5.75 -4.65
C LEU A 80 7.78 -4.48 -4.96
N ASP A 81 8.73 -4.55 -5.88
CA ASP A 81 9.51 -3.37 -6.28
C ASP A 81 8.66 -2.33 -7.00
N ILE A 82 7.80 -2.76 -7.94
CA ILE A 82 6.87 -1.86 -8.63
C ILE A 82 5.92 -1.22 -7.63
N TRP A 83 5.32 -2.00 -6.74
CA TRP A 83 4.38 -1.50 -5.75
C TRP A 83 5.04 -0.60 -4.69
N ARG A 84 6.28 -0.88 -4.28
CA ARG A 84 7.09 0.05 -3.47
C ARG A 84 7.26 1.39 -4.17
N ASP A 85 7.62 1.37 -5.46
CA ASP A 85 7.85 2.58 -6.25
C ASP A 85 6.56 3.36 -6.48
N ASP A 86 5.41 2.68 -6.65
CA ASP A 86 4.09 3.31 -6.68
C ASP A 86 3.81 4.07 -5.37
N VAL A 87 4.07 3.46 -4.23
CA VAL A 87 3.90 4.09 -2.91
C VAL A 87 4.77 5.34 -2.79
N LEU A 88 6.05 5.23 -3.15
CA LEU A 88 6.99 6.35 -3.09
C LEU A 88 6.57 7.50 -4.02
N ALA A 89 6.06 7.18 -5.21
CA ALA A 89 5.57 8.17 -6.17
C ALA A 89 4.37 8.95 -5.61
N VAL A 90 3.39 8.26 -5.03
CA VAL A 90 2.20 8.90 -4.44
C VAL A 90 2.57 9.71 -3.20
N ILE A 91 3.43 9.21 -2.32
CA ILE A 91 3.93 9.96 -1.17
C ILE A 91 4.61 11.27 -1.62
N SER A 92 5.50 11.19 -2.62
CA SER A 92 6.18 12.37 -3.15
C SER A 92 5.24 13.37 -3.80
N HIS A 93 4.16 12.91 -4.43
CA HIS A 93 3.16 13.77 -5.08
C HIS A 93 2.26 14.50 -4.07
N VAL A 94 1.86 13.83 -3.00
CA VAL A 94 0.99 14.42 -1.97
C VAL A 94 1.75 15.40 -1.06
N GLU A 95 3.07 15.38 -1.13
CA GLU A 95 4.01 16.15 -0.32
C GLU A 95 4.02 15.82 1.17
N PRO A 96 5.10 15.24 1.61
CA PRO A 96 5.14 14.59 2.90
C PRO A 96 5.48 15.55 4.02
N ILE A 97 4.61 15.67 4.95
CA ILE A 97 4.99 15.77 6.34
C ILE A 97 5.50 14.38 6.77
N PRO A 98 6.26 14.25 7.90
CA PRO A 98 6.67 12.93 8.38
C PRO A 98 5.51 11.93 8.35
N ILE A 99 5.76 10.69 7.95
CA ILE A 99 4.72 9.68 7.74
C ILE A 99 4.79 8.57 8.78
N ILE A 100 3.62 8.01 9.09
CA ILE A 100 3.46 6.75 9.82
C ILE A 100 2.94 5.72 8.81
N LEU A 101 3.73 4.70 8.51
CA LEU A 101 3.32 3.62 7.63
C LEU A 101 2.52 2.59 8.42
N VAL A 102 1.34 2.24 7.93
CA VAL A 102 0.48 1.19 8.50
C VAL A 102 0.31 0.12 7.43
N GLY A 103 0.97 -1.00 7.57
CA GLY A 103 0.98 -2.08 6.58
C GLY A 103 0.25 -3.33 7.07
N SER A 104 -0.69 -3.84 6.26
CA SER A 104 -1.43 -5.07 6.56
C SER A 104 -0.94 -6.22 5.69
N SER A 105 -0.58 -7.36 6.29
CA SER A 105 -0.12 -8.56 5.59
C SER A 105 1.05 -8.25 4.64
N MET A 106 0.94 -8.48 3.33
CA MET A 106 1.91 -8.09 2.31
C MET A 106 2.22 -6.58 2.35
N GLY A 107 1.24 -5.74 2.68
CA GLY A 107 1.45 -4.30 2.91
C GLY A 107 2.42 -4.01 4.04
N GLY A 108 2.55 -4.90 5.02
CA GLY A 108 3.58 -4.85 6.05
C GLY A 108 4.99 -5.12 5.50
N TRP A 109 5.14 -5.97 4.49
CA TRP A 109 6.42 -6.13 3.78
C TRP A 109 6.75 -4.87 2.98
N LEU A 110 5.79 -4.37 2.19
CA LEU A 110 5.96 -3.11 1.46
C LEU A 110 6.31 -1.94 2.38
N MET A 111 5.71 -1.87 3.56
CA MET A 111 6.03 -0.89 4.59
C MET A 111 7.53 -0.86 4.93
N LEU A 112 8.14 -2.03 5.08
CA LEU A 112 9.58 -2.14 5.36
C LEU A 112 10.42 -1.69 4.17
N LEU A 113 10.04 -2.09 2.94
CA LEU A 113 10.75 -1.67 1.72
C LEU A 113 10.66 -0.16 1.48
N VAL A 114 9.50 0.45 1.73
CA VAL A 114 9.31 1.91 1.66
C VAL A 114 10.15 2.63 2.72
N ALA A 115 10.16 2.12 3.95
CA ALA A 115 10.94 2.69 5.04
C ALA A 115 12.45 2.63 4.76
N GLU A 116 12.93 1.53 4.18
CA GLU A 116 14.32 1.39 3.75
C GLU A 116 14.70 2.38 2.64
N ALA A 117 13.81 2.57 1.66
CA ALA A 117 14.03 3.48 0.54
C ALA A 117 13.94 4.97 0.93
N SER A 118 13.17 5.31 1.96
CA SER A 118 12.93 6.70 2.38
C SER A 118 12.96 6.88 3.91
N PRO A 119 14.06 6.53 4.59
CA PRO A 119 14.10 6.47 6.05
C PRO A 119 13.89 7.83 6.73
N LYS A 120 14.24 8.93 6.06
CA LYS A 120 14.12 10.28 6.65
C LYS A 120 12.67 10.77 6.76
N GLN A 121 11.75 10.21 5.98
CA GLN A 121 10.34 10.61 5.97
C GLN A 121 9.51 9.80 6.95
N VAL A 122 9.98 8.63 7.39
CA VAL A 122 9.24 7.67 8.19
C VAL A 122 9.44 7.94 9.67
N ALA A 123 8.38 8.37 10.36
CA ALA A 123 8.38 8.60 11.80
C ALA A 123 8.08 7.32 12.61
N ALA A 124 7.24 6.43 12.08
CA ALA A 124 6.88 5.18 12.74
C ALA A 124 6.34 4.14 11.75
N LEU A 125 6.35 2.88 12.18
CA LEU A 125 5.82 1.72 11.47
C LEU A 125 4.79 0.99 12.34
N VAL A 126 3.65 0.63 11.76
CA VAL A 126 2.62 -0.18 12.40
C VAL A 126 2.28 -1.36 11.50
N GLY A 127 2.58 -2.57 11.94
CA GLY A 127 2.26 -3.80 11.23
C GLY A 127 0.96 -4.42 11.73
N ILE A 128 0.05 -4.74 10.82
CA ILE A 128 -1.16 -5.53 11.11
C ILE A 128 -1.00 -6.89 10.47
N ALA A 129 -0.64 -7.90 11.28
CA ALA A 129 -0.27 -9.22 10.77
C ALA A 129 0.71 -9.13 9.58
N ALA A 130 1.73 -8.29 9.72
CA ALA A 130 2.72 -8.06 8.68
C ALA A 130 3.41 -9.37 8.27
N ALA A 131 3.59 -9.56 6.97
CA ALA A 131 4.09 -10.80 6.39
C ALA A 131 5.36 -10.57 5.54
N PRO A 132 6.47 -10.07 6.15
CA PRO A 132 7.73 -9.92 5.43
C PRO A 132 8.23 -11.31 5.01
N ASP A 133 8.88 -11.38 3.86
CA ASP A 133 9.49 -12.60 3.30
C ASP A 133 8.54 -13.81 3.23
N PHE A 134 7.21 -13.57 3.09
CA PHE A 134 6.23 -14.66 3.10
C PHE A 134 6.48 -15.70 1.99
N THR A 135 7.18 -15.34 0.92
CA THR A 135 7.60 -16.26 -0.14
C THR A 135 8.61 -17.32 0.36
N ASP A 136 9.30 -17.04 1.47
CA ASP A 136 10.21 -18.02 2.08
C ASP A 136 9.52 -19.02 2.99
N TRP A 137 8.57 -18.57 3.79
CA TRP A 137 7.88 -19.40 4.76
C TRP A 137 6.45 -19.75 4.35
N GLY A 138 5.86 -19.01 3.41
CA GLY A 138 4.48 -19.22 2.93
C GLY A 138 4.33 -20.27 1.83
N PHE A 139 5.43 -20.72 1.21
CA PHE A 139 5.45 -21.71 0.15
C PHE A 139 6.27 -22.94 0.52
N THR A 140 5.77 -24.13 0.16
CA THR A 140 6.53 -25.37 0.26
C THR A 140 7.68 -25.43 -0.74
N ALA A 141 8.64 -26.31 -0.55
CA ALA A 141 9.76 -26.51 -1.51
C ALA A 141 9.26 -26.87 -2.91
N ASP A 142 8.20 -27.70 -3.01
CA ASP A 142 7.60 -28.09 -4.30
C ASP A 142 6.91 -26.91 -4.99
N GLU A 143 6.19 -26.06 -4.25
CA GLU A 143 5.58 -24.85 -4.77
C GLU A 143 6.64 -23.86 -5.28
N LYS A 144 7.72 -23.65 -4.52
CA LYS A 144 8.86 -22.81 -4.94
C LYS A 144 9.48 -23.34 -6.24
N THR A 145 9.68 -24.65 -6.34
CA THR A 145 10.20 -25.27 -7.55
C THR A 145 9.29 -25.04 -8.75
N LYS A 146 7.96 -25.18 -8.56
CA LYS A 146 6.97 -24.92 -9.64
C LYS A 146 6.96 -23.45 -10.05
N ILE A 147 7.03 -22.51 -9.09
CA ILE A 147 7.10 -21.07 -9.40
C ILE A 147 8.33 -20.77 -10.25
N ILE A 148 9.48 -21.35 -9.92
CA ILE A 148 10.73 -21.15 -10.69
C ILE A 148 10.61 -21.75 -12.10
N ALA A 149 10.02 -22.95 -12.23
CA ALA A 149 9.90 -23.65 -13.50
C ALA A 149 8.80 -23.07 -14.41
N ASP A 150 7.64 -22.78 -13.86
CA ASP A 150 6.42 -22.46 -14.62
C ASP A 150 6.02 -20.97 -14.49
N GLY A 151 6.68 -20.20 -13.63
CA GLY A 151 6.40 -18.79 -13.36
C GLY A 151 5.14 -18.55 -12.51
N LYS A 152 4.42 -19.61 -12.14
CA LYS A 152 3.14 -19.53 -11.39
C LYS A 152 2.81 -20.81 -10.64
N ILE A 153 1.97 -20.66 -9.62
CA ILE A 153 1.25 -21.77 -8.99
C ILE A 153 -0.24 -21.44 -8.95
N GLN A 154 -1.09 -22.47 -8.91
CA GLN A 154 -2.51 -22.36 -8.57
C GLN A 154 -2.72 -22.85 -7.14
N ARG A 155 -3.43 -22.06 -6.35
CA ARG A 155 -3.89 -22.39 -4.99
C ARG A 155 -5.39 -22.29 -4.92
#